data_d3eb07742accb52f65bdb0be16086091
#
_entry.id   d3eb07742accb52f65bdb0be16086091
#
_cell.length_a   1.000
_cell.length_b   1.000
_cell.length_c   1.000
_cell.angle_alpha   90.00
_cell.angle_beta   90.00
_cell.angle_gamma   90.00
#
_symmetry.space_group_name_H-M   'P 1'
#
loop_
_entity.id
_entity.type
_entity.pdbx_description
1 polymer ?
#
loop_
_entity_poly.entity_id
_entity_poly.type
_entity_poly.pdbx_seq_one_letter_code
_entity_poly.pdbx_strand_id
1 'polypeptide(L)'
;MWIDKQKTINLQLEMPVRLSTYRKGNAIPPLPGTNIFHSTELFHVFEMTRGYEPLLIVAYIGNRPVGKLLAVIRKSMRLFPPAIIKRCEIYGTGEYFDEEQNKEDLFGEMLEHLTNEVLCKSFLIEFRNLENPLFGYKAFRKNNYFAINWLRVRNSLHSKAPYERLSMSRRRQINKALRNGAIMEVADNEKDIQDFSRMLKKAYSSQVRKHFPDIGFFRLLAWQNPEKELAKVFLVKYKGKIIGGSICLFSKESAYLWFSGGMRKTYAFLYPGILAVWAPITYAHEKGYAHLEFMDAGLPFKKHGYRDFILRFGGKQSSTRRWFRFSWKWLNKLLCKFYI
;
A
#
# COMPACT_ATOMS: atom_id res chain seq x y z
N MET A 1 11.46 59.32 -28.81
CA MET A 1 12.51 58.34 -28.52
C MET A 1 11.89 57.16 -27.84
N TRP A 2 11.50 56.19 -28.65
CA TRP A 2 10.80 54.97 -28.17
C TRP A 2 11.87 53.93 -27.97
N ILE A 3 12.06 53.49 -26.73
CA ILE A 3 12.95 52.36 -26.40
C ILE A 3 12.07 51.10 -26.42
N ASP A 4 12.32 50.29 -27.44
CA ASP A 4 11.75 49.00 -27.67
C ASP A 4 12.29 48.02 -26.57
N LYS A 5 11.43 47.67 -25.61
CA LYS A 5 11.76 46.61 -24.67
C LYS A 5 11.63 45.27 -25.39
N GLN A 6 12.73 44.77 -25.91
CA GLN A 6 12.84 43.38 -26.35
C GLN A 6 12.48 42.46 -25.19
N LYS A 7 11.32 41.85 -25.29
CA LYS A 7 10.98 40.66 -24.52
C LYS A 7 11.92 39.55 -24.92
N THR A 8 12.94 39.33 -24.13
CA THR A 8 13.74 38.10 -24.20
C THR A 8 12.82 36.97 -23.78
N ILE A 9 12.25 36.30 -24.77
CA ILE A 9 11.55 35.03 -24.56
C ILE A 9 12.66 34.01 -24.27
N ASN A 10 12.89 33.72 -23.00
CA ASN A 10 13.66 32.56 -22.57
C ASN A 10 12.87 31.31 -22.98
N LEU A 11 13.11 30.84 -24.19
CA LEU A 11 12.85 29.48 -24.60
C LEU A 11 13.85 28.60 -23.83
N GLN A 12 13.56 28.29 -22.56
CA GLN A 12 14.16 27.13 -21.96
C GLN A 12 13.67 25.94 -22.80
N LEU A 13 14.60 25.36 -23.58
CA LEU A 13 14.40 24.08 -24.23
C LEU A 13 14.08 23.08 -23.12
N GLU A 14 12.79 22.82 -22.91
CA GLU A 14 12.33 21.77 -22.00
C GLU A 14 12.90 20.46 -22.53
N MET A 15 13.89 19.93 -21.85
CA MET A 15 14.44 18.62 -22.20
C MET A 15 13.30 17.60 -22.07
N PRO A 16 13.09 16.78 -23.12
CA PRO A 16 12.00 15.80 -23.09
C PRO A 16 12.16 14.81 -21.94
N VAL A 17 11.05 14.46 -21.33
CA VAL A 17 11.01 13.42 -20.30
C VAL A 17 11.32 12.07 -20.96
N ARG A 18 12.32 11.37 -20.44
CA ARG A 18 12.65 10.01 -20.85
C ARG A 18 12.16 9.02 -19.79
N LEU A 19 11.37 8.04 -20.21
CA LEU A 19 10.86 6.99 -19.34
C LEU A 19 11.70 5.71 -19.48
N SER A 20 12.08 5.13 -18.35
CA SER A 20 12.83 3.86 -18.29
C SER A 20 12.09 2.86 -17.42
N THR A 21 11.99 1.61 -17.89
CA THR A 21 11.34 0.52 -17.15
C THR A 21 12.39 -0.47 -16.63
N TYR A 22 12.42 -0.66 -15.32
CA TYR A 22 13.28 -1.63 -14.66
C TYR A 22 12.47 -2.85 -14.21
N ARG A 23 12.95 -4.05 -14.57
CA ARG A 23 12.33 -5.34 -14.23
C ARG A 23 13.24 -6.24 -13.41
N LYS A 24 14.48 -5.79 -13.17
CA LYS A 24 15.52 -6.46 -12.38
C LYS A 24 16.13 -5.45 -11.42
N GLY A 25 16.24 -5.82 -10.15
CA GLY A 25 16.71 -4.95 -9.10
C GLY A 25 18.14 -4.49 -9.30
N ASN A 26 19.01 -5.36 -9.82
CA ASN A 26 20.42 -5.03 -10.10
C ASN A 26 20.61 -4.00 -11.23
N ALA A 27 19.59 -3.73 -12.02
CA ALA A 27 19.61 -2.71 -13.07
C ALA A 27 19.12 -1.33 -12.60
N ILE A 28 18.56 -1.24 -11.38
CA ILE A 28 18.01 0.01 -10.85
C ILE A 28 19.17 0.87 -10.31
N PRO A 29 19.37 2.10 -10.83
CA PRO A 29 20.35 3.00 -10.26
C PRO A 29 19.90 3.49 -8.87
N PRO A 30 20.80 4.12 -8.08
CA PRO A 30 20.41 4.81 -6.86
C PRO A 30 19.35 5.86 -7.16
N LEU A 31 18.20 5.79 -6.51
CA LEU A 31 17.07 6.69 -6.71
C LEU A 31 16.74 7.42 -5.41
N PRO A 32 16.42 8.71 -5.48
CA PRO A 32 15.95 9.46 -4.32
C PRO A 32 14.55 9.02 -3.88
N GLY A 33 14.11 9.58 -2.74
CA GLY A 33 12.75 9.45 -2.23
C GLY A 33 12.64 8.56 -1.00
N THR A 34 11.49 8.70 -0.33
CA THR A 34 11.19 8.07 0.95
C THR A 34 9.85 7.33 0.95
N ASN A 35 9.12 7.36 -0.18
CA ASN A 35 7.85 6.66 -0.28
C ASN A 35 8.10 5.15 -0.44
N ILE A 36 7.78 4.39 0.61
CA ILE A 36 8.00 2.94 0.61
C ILE A 36 7.30 2.22 -0.54
N PHE A 37 6.11 2.69 -0.96
CA PHE A 37 5.33 2.02 -2.03
C PHE A 37 5.97 2.17 -3.41
N HIS A 38 6.94 3.06 -3.57
CA HIS A 38 7.69 3.27 -4.80
C HIS A 38 9.21 3.11 -4.58
N SER A 39 9.61 2.48 -3.48
CA SER A 39 11.01 2.27 -3.13
C SER A 39 11.64 1.08 -3.87
N THR A 40 12.96 1.13 -4.02
CA THR A 40 13.76 0.02 -4.54
C THR A 40 13.74 -1.18 -3.59
N GLU A 41 13.64 -0.92 -2.29
CA GLU A 41 13.53 -1.94 -1.26
C GLU A 41 12.25 -2.77 -1.43
N LEU A 42 11.09 -2.12 -1.62
CA LEU A 42 9.84 -2.84 -1.86
C LEU A 42 9.85 -3.56 -3.23
N PHE A 43 10.53 -2.98 -4.24
CA PHE A 43 10.75 -3.66 -5.51
C PHE A 43 11.48 -4.98 -5.28
N HIS A 44 12.59 -5.00 -4.52
CA HIS A 44 13.33 -6.22 -4.21
C HIS A 44 12.51 -7.24 -3.42
N VAL A 45 11.68 -6.80 -2.46
CA VAL A 45 10.75 -7.69 -1.78
C VAL A 45 9.83 -8.40 -2.77
N PHE A 46 9.27 -7.66 -3.73
CA PHE A 46 8.42 -8.25 -4.77
C PHE A 46 9.21 -9.17 -5.71
N GLU A 47 10.40 -8.76 -6.15
CA GLU A 47 11.25 -9.53 -7.06
C GLU A 47 11.61 -10.91 -6.47
N MET A 48 11.92 -10.95 -5.18
CA MET A 48 12.27 -12.18 -4.46
C MET A 48 11.05 -13.00 -4.02
N THR A 49 9.84 -12.45 -4.16
CA THR A 49 8.61 -13.15 -3.76
C THR A 49 8.06 -13.99 -4.90
N ARG A 50 7.86 -15.28 -4.66
CA ARG A 50 7.35 -16.21 -5.66
C ARG A 50 5.99 -15.78 -6.23
N GLY A 51 5.92 -15.63 -7.55
CA GLY A 51 4.67 -15.29 -8.27
C GLY A 51 4.35 -13.80 -8.29
N TYR A 52 5.32 -12.96 -7.92
CA TYR A 52 5.30 -11.52 -8.08
C TYR A 52 6.29 -11.12 -9.17
N GLU A 53 5.90 -10.19 -10.02
CA GLU A 53 6.71 -9.66 -11.12
C GLU A 53 6.66 -8.12 -11.00
N PRO A 54 7.62 -7.48 -10.29
CA PRO A 54 7.64 -6.03 -10.15
C PRO A 54 8.11 -5.38 -11.44
N LEU A 55 7.70 -4.13 -11.63
CA LEU A 55 8.28 -3.21 -12.59
C LEU A 55 8.32 -1.80 -12.00
N LEU A 56 9.45 -1.13 -12.15
CA LEU A 56 9.66 0.24 -11.72
C LEU A 56 9.84 1.12 -12.95
N ILE A 57 8.96 2.09 -13.12
CA ILE A 57 9.10 3.14 -14.14
C ILE A 57 9.76 4.33 -13.47
N VAL A 58 10.81 4.84 -14.11
CA VAL A 58 11.52 6.04 -13.68
C VAL A 58 11.50 7.06 -14.80
N ALA A 59 11.08 8.26 -14.48
CA ALA A 59 11.11 9.40 -15.38
C ALA A 59 12.39 10.21 -15.16
N TYR A 60 13.06 10.59 -16.26
CA TYR A 60 14.29 11.34 -16.26
C TYR A 60 14.15 12.60 -17.11
N ILE A 61 14.78 13.67 -16.66
CA ILE A 61 15.11 14.86 -17.47
C ILE A 61 16.64 14.90 -17.59
N GLY A 62 17.15 14.69 -18.80
CA GLY A 62 18.56 14.38 -18.98
C GLY A 62 18.95 13.09 -18.23
N ASN A 63 19.84 13.20 -17.26
CA ASN A 63 20.26 12.08 -16.39
C ASN A 63 19.68 12.16 -14.98
N ARG A 64 18.91 13.20 -14.66
CA ARG A 64 18.32 13.40 -13.32
C ARG A 64 16.98 12.68 -13.24
N PRO A 65 16.76 11.77 -12.27
CA PRO A 65 15.45 11.19 -12.04
C PRO A 65 14.52 12.26 -11.47
N VAL A 66 13.30 12.39 -12.03
CA VAL A 66 12.29 13.37 -11.61
C VAL A 66 11.05 12.72 -11.03
N GLY A 67 10.85 11.42 -11.26
CA GLY A 67 9.75 10.67 -10.68
C GLY A 67 9.93 9.18 -10.83
N LYS A 68 9.23 8.41 -9.99
CA LYS A 68 9.20 6.94 -10.05
C LYS A 68 7.83 6.38 -9.70
N LEU A 69 7.49 5.24 -10.30
CA LEU A 69 6.22 4.53 -10.11
C LEU A 69 6.48 3.03 -10.09
N LEU A 70 6.23 2.39 -8.95
CA LEU A 70 6.36 0.94 -8.77
C LEU A 70 5.00 0.27 -8.98
N ALA A 71 4.99 -0.75 -9.81
CA ALA A 71 3.87 -1.65 -10.00
C ALA A 71 4.30 -3.10 -9.78
N VAL A 72 3.34 -3.96 -9.45
CA VAL A 72 3.60 -5.39 -9.29
C VAL A 72 2.52 -6.21 -9.97
N ILE A 73 2.94 -7.12 -10.85
CA ILE A 73 2.05 -8.09 -11.49
C ILE A 73 2.07 -9.36 -10.64
N ARG A 74 0.89 -9.84 -10.27
CA ARG A 74 0.77 -11.09 -9.50
C ARG A 74 -0.39 -11.94 -9.98
N LYS A 75 -0.32 -13.24 -9.73
CA LYS A 75 -1.40 -14.18 -10.00
C LYS A 75 -2.59 -13.88 -9.09
N SER A 76 -3.75 -13.59 -9.67
CA SER A 76 -4.96 -13.24 -8.93
C SER A 76 -5.93 -14.41 -8.78
N MET A 77 -6.11 -15.22 -9.82
CA MET A 77 -7.07 -16.32 -9.83
C MET A 77 -6.56 -17.50 -10.68
N ARG A 78 -6.89 -18.71 -10.25
CA ARG A 78 -6.78 -19.89 -11.10
C ARG A 78 -8.18 -20.22 -11.63
N LEU A 79 -8.39 -20.08 -12.92
CA LEU A 79 -9.54 -20.63 -13.61
C LEU A 79 -9.15 -21.99 -14.22
N PHE A 80 -10.15 -22.88 -14.35
CA PHE A 80 -9.97 -24.15 -15.03
C PHE A 80 -10.49 -24.09 -16.47
N PRO A 81 -9.77 -24.62 -17.48
CA PRO A 81 -8.40 -25.09 -17.48
C PRO A 81 -7.43 -23.96 -17.08
N PRO A 82 -6.17 -24.23 -16.68
CA PRO A 82 -5.37 -23.34 -15.83
C PRO A 82 -5.04 -21.99 -16.48
N ALA A 83 -6.05 -21.21 -16.79
CA ALA A 83 -5.92 -19.81 -17.13
C ALA A 83 -5.54 -19.04 -15.85
N ILE A 84 -4.32 -18.51 -15.82
CA ILE A 84 -3.83 -17.74 -14.69
C ILE A 84 -4.18 -16.28 -14.93
N ILE A 85 -5.20 -15.80 -14.26
CA ILE A 85 -5.50 -14.37 -14.28
C ILE A 85 -4.45 -13.64 -13.45
N LYS A 86 -3.64 -12.82 -14.14
CA LYS A 86 -2.71 -11.91 -13.52
C LYS A 86 -3.37 -10.55 -13.29
N ARG A 87 -3.03 -9.91 -12.18
CA ARG A 87 -3.44 -8.55 -11.82
C ARG A 87 -2.19 -7.70 -11.62
N CYS A 88 -2.19 -6.50 -12.15
CA CYS A 88 -1.20 -5.48 -11.85
C CYS A 88 -1.74 -4.58 -10.74
N GLU A 89 -1.02 -4.44 -9.65
CA GLU A 89 -1.39 -3.60 -8.50
C GLU A 89 -0.38 -2.49 -8.30
N ILE A 90 -0.88 -1.27 -8.08
CA ILE A 90 -0.09 -0.08 -7.81
C ILE A 90 -0.63 0.57 -6.52
N TYR A 91 0.26 0.90 -5.60
CA TYR A 91 -0.05 1.54 -4.32
C TYR A 91 0.38 3.00 -4.37
N GLY A 92 -0.58 3.92 -4.48
CA GLY A 92 -0.31 5.34 -4.69
C GLY A 92 -0.21 5.72 -6.17
N THR A 93 0.22 6.94 -6.43
CA THR A 93 0.29 7.55 -7.76
C THR A 93 1.72 7.96 -8.16
N GLY A 94 2.72 7.40 -7.49
CA GLY A 94 4.13 7.68 -7.77
C GLY A 94 4.80 8.52 -6.68
N GLU A 95 6.07 8.78 -6.86
CA GLU A 95 6.87 9.70 -6.07
C GLU A 95 7.62 10.63 -7.01
N TYR A 96 7.62 11.94 -6.73
CA TYR A 96 8.13 13.01 -7.59
C TYR A 96 9.19 13.78 -6.85
N PHE A 97 10.29 14.15 -7.53
CA PHE A 97 11.48 14.76 -6.96
C PHE A 97 11.70 16.18 -7.40
N ASP A 98 10.98 16.61 -8.43
CA ASP A 98 11.09 17.95 -9.00
C ASP A 98 9.82 18.74 -8.69
N GLU A 99 9.97 19.89 -8.02
CA GLU A 99 8.85 20.77 -7.70
C GLU A 99 8.46 21.69 -8.87
N GLU A 100 9.39 21.93 -9.81
CA GLU A 100 9.15 22.78 -10.98
C GLU A 100 8.32 22.06 -12.05
N GLN A 101 8.32 20.71 -12.05
CA GLN A 101 7.55 19.92 -13.00
C GLN A 101 6.09 19.76 -12.56
N ASN A 102 5.17 19.81 -13.53
CA ASN A 102 3.78 19.48 -13.29
C ASN A 102 3.66 17.98 -12.98
N LYS A 103 3.46 17.67 -11.70
CA LYS A 103 3.36 16.28 -11.21
C LYS A 103 2.23 15.48 -11.85
N GLU A 104 1.11 16.13 -12.25
CA GLU A 104 0.00 15.44 -12.93
C GLU A 104 0.30 15.10 -14.38
N ASP A 105 1.02 15.95 -15.10
CA ASP A 105 1.44 15.68 -16.48
C ASP A 105 2.48 14.56 -16.49
N LEU A 106 3.49 14.65 -15.63
CA LEU A 106 4.50 13.61 -15.47
C LEU A 106 3.88 12.27 -15.07
N PHE A 107 2.89 12.29 -14.16
CA PHE A 107 2.12 11.10 -13.85
C PHE A 107 1.38 10.55 -15.08
N GLY A 108 0.82 11.43 -15.90
CA GLY A 108 0.11 11.05 -17.13
C GLY A 108 0.99 10.26 -18.09
N GLU A 109 2.22 10.72 -18.32
CA GLU A 109 3.21 10.02 -19.17
C GLU A 109 3.62 8.67 -18.57
N MET A 110 3.92 8.65 -17.27
CA MET A 110 4.28 7.40 -16.56
C MET A 110 3.12 6.40 -16.55
N LEU A 111 1.87 6.86 -16.40
CA LEU A 111 0.67 6.04 -16.43
C LEU A 111 0.43 5.42 -17.80
N GLU A 112 0.59 6.21 -18.87
CA GLU A 112 0.44 5.75 -20.24
C GLU A 112 1.50 4.68 -20.56
N HIS A 113 2.75 4.96 -20.21
CA HIS A 113 3.86 4.02 -20.39
C HIS A 113 3.63 2.72 -19.61
N LEU A 114 3.29 2.81 -18.30
CA LEU A 114 2.96 1.65 -17.47
C LEU A 114 1.85 0.82 -18.10
N THR A 115 0.80 1.48 -18.55
CA THR A 115 -0.37 0.83 -19.10
C THR A 115 -0.01 -0.01 -20.32
N ASN A 116 0.77 0.54 -21.23
CA ASN A 116 1.24 -0.14 -22.44
C ASN A 116 2.14 -1.35 -22.09
N GLU A 117 3.00 -1.21 -21.08
CA GLU A 117 3.91 -2.26 -20.60
C GLU A 117 3.20 -3.47 -19.96
N VAL A 118 2.01 -3.26 -19.35
CA VAL A 118 1.37 -4.30 -18.53
C VAL A 118 0.06 -4.84 -19.09
N LEU A 119 -0.59 -4.17 -20.06
CA LEU A 119 -1.87 -4.62 -20.61
C LEU A 119 -1.83 -6.01 -21.26
N CYS A 120 -0.73 -6.37 -21.89
CA CYS A 120 -0.56 -7.70 -22.48
C CYS A 120 -0.24 -8.79 -21.44
N LYS A 121 0.19 -8.40 -20.23
CA LYS A 121 0.65 -9.31 -19.17
C LYS A 121 -0.35 -9.49 -18.04
N SER A 122 -1.31 -8.58 -17.90
CA SER A 122 -2.29 -8.59 -16.82
C SER A 122 -3.70 -8.40 -17.33
N PHE A 123 -4.65 -9.14 -16.75
CA PHE A 123 -6.07 -9.02 -17.07
C PHE A 123 -6.68 -7.73 -16.48
N LEU A 124 -6.19 -7.31 -15.31
CA LEU A 124 -6.69 -6.18 -14.57
C LEU A 124 -5.54 -5.35 -14.03
N ILE A 125 -5.61 -4.05 -14.21
CA ILE A 125 -4.74 -3.07 -13.56
C ILE A 125 -5.55 -2.36 -12.48
N GLU A 126 -5.02 -2.28 -11.26
CA GLU A 126 -5.64 -1.62 -10.11
C GLU A 126 -4.67 -0.62 -9.50
N PHE A 127 -5.06 0.67 -9.50
CA PHE A 127 -4.40 1.69 -8.69
C PHE A 127 -5.19 1.91 -7.41
N ARG A 128 -4.49 1.86 -6.27
CA ARG A 128 -5.02 2.18 -4.95
C ARG A 128 -4.54 3.57 -4.56
N ASN A 129 -5.38 4.57 -4.74
CA ASN A 129 -4.99 5.93 -4.35
C ASN A 129 -4.87 6.02 -2.83
N LEU A 130 -3.67 6.34 -2.35
CA LEU A 130 -3.34 6.45 -0.92
C LEU A 130 -3.32 7.89 -0.42
N GLU A 131 -3.37 8.86 -1.32
CA GLU A 131 -3.25 10.29 -1.01
C GLU A 131 -4.47 11.07 -1.50
N ASN A 132 -4.26 12.06 -2.37
CA ASN A 132 -5.32 12.89 -2.93
C ASN A 132 -6.18 12.09 -3.93
N PRO A 133 -7.48 11.88 -3.68
CA PRO A 133 -8.35 11.10 -4.57
C PRO A 133 -8.60 11.75 -5.94
N LEU A 134 -8.24 13.02 -6.12
CA LEU A 134 -8.41 13.75 -7.38
C LEU A 134 -7.15 13.79 -8.23
N PHE A 135 -5.98 13.52 -7.64
CA PHE A 135 -4.72 13.55 -8.36
C PHE A 135 -4.72 12.58 -9.55
N GLY A 136 -4.27 13.08 -10.70
CA GLY A 136 -4.18 12.31 -11.95
C GLY A 136 -5.53 11.97 -12.58
N TYR A 137 -6.65 12.56 -12.15
CA TYR A 137 -7.99 12.24 -12.64
C TYR A 137 -8.06 12.28 -14.16
N LYS A 138 -7.59 13.36 -14.79
CA LYS A 138 -7.59 13.53 -16.25
C LYS A 138 -6.73 12.47 -16.94
N ALA A 139 -5.57 12.17 -16.41
CA ALA A 139 -4.66 11.17 -16.93
C ALA A 139 -5.27 9.76 -16.87
N PHE A 140 -5.89 9.39 -15.77
CA PHE A 140 -6.61 8.11 -15.65
C PHE A 140 -7.73 7.99 -16.68
N ARG A 141 -8.54 9.04 -16.86
CA ARG A 141 -9.65 9.04 -17.82
C ARG A 141 -9.15 8.95 -19.27
N LYS A 142 -8.12 9.74 -19.62
CA LYS A 142 -7.45 9.69 -20.94
C LYS A 142 -6.96 8.27 -21.26
N ASN A 143 -6.45 7.57 -20.24
CA ASN A 143 -5.94 6.22 -20.39
C ASN A 143 -7.01 5.14 -20.19
N ASN A 144 -8.31 5.48 -20.28
CA ASN A 144 -9.43 4.55 -20.18
C ASN A 144 -9.51 3.75 -18.87
N TYR A 145 -9.09 4.37 -17.76
CA TYR A 145 -9.38 3.86 -16.42
C TYR A 145 -10.76 4.35 -15.95
N PHE A 146 -11.45 3.51 -15.20
CA PHE A 146 -12.67 3.90 -14.48
C PHE A 146 -12.43 3.86 -12.97
N ALA A 147 -13.09 4.77 -12.26
CA ALA A 147 -12.94 4.91 -10.82
C ALA A 147 -14.08 4.24 -10.07
N ILE A 148 -13.74 3.55 -9.00
CA ILE A 148 -14.71 3.09 -8.00
C ILE A 148 -14.43 3.84 -6.70
N ASN A 149 -15.46 4.49 -6.14
CA ASN A 149 -15.36 5.13 -4.84
C ASN A 149 -15.04 4.07 -3.77
N TRP A 150 -14.05 4.38 -2.97
CA TRP A 150 -13.56 3.51 -1.92
C TRP A 150 -13.44 4.27 -0.61
N LEU A 151 -13.41 3.57 0.49
CA LEU A 151 -13.18 4.20 1.79
C LEU A 151 -11.81 3.86 2.32
N ARG A 152 -11.22 4.81 3.04
CA ARG A 152 -10.04 4.61 3.86
C ARG A 152 -10.32 5.06 5.29
N VAL A 153 -9.59 4.52 6.24
CA VAL A 153 -9.63 4.93 7.63
C VAL A 153 -8.22 5.32 8.05
N ARG A 154 -8.11 6.51 8.63
CA ARG A 154 -6.87 7.08 9.11
C ARG A 154 -7.00 7.41 10.59
N ASN A 155 -6.05 6.95 11.39
CA ASN A 155 -5.90 7.37 12.78
C ASN A 155 -4.86 8.50 12.86
N SER A 156 -5.24 9.64 13.44
CA SER A 156 -4.28 10.69 13.81
C SER A 156 -3.59 10.29 15.10
N LEU A 157 -2.26 10.40 15.14
CA LEU A 157 -1.45 9.99 16.29
C LEU A 157 -0.79 11.18 17.01
N HIS A 158 -0.82 12.38 16.42
CA HIS A 158 -0.05 13.55 16.91
C HIS A 158 -0.82 14.50 17.83
N SER A 159 -2.16 14.56 17.79
CA SER A 159 -2.91 15.59 18.52
C SER A 159 -3.49 15.11 19.86
N LYS A 160 -3.65 13.82 20.06
CA LYS A 160 -4.09 13.17 21.31
C LYS A 160 -3.53 11.78 21.38
N ALA A 161 -3.23 11.31 22.58
CA ALA A 161 -2.78 9.94 22.79
C ALA A 161 -3.78 8.93 22.17
N PRO A 162 -3.30 7.89 21.46
CA PRO A 162 -4.17 6.91 20.80
C PRO A 162 -5.19 6.27 21.73
N TYR A 163 -4.82 6.05 22.99
CA TYR A 163 -5.70 5.47 24.00
C TYR A 163 -6.95 6.33 24.26
N GLU A 164 -6.81 7.64 24.23
CA GLU A 164 -7.96 8.58 24.44
C GLU A 164 -8.96 8.55 23.28
N ARG A 165 -8.50 8.16 22.10
CA ARG A 165 -9.34 8.05 20.89
C ARG A 165 -10.12 6.74 20.80
N LEU A 166 -9.77 5.75 21.60
CA LEU A 166 -10.44 4.44 21.62
C LEU A 166 -11.89 4.57 22.11
N SER A 167 -12.78 3.79 21.51
CA SER A 167 -14.12 3.58 22.08
C SER A 167 -14.01 2.94 23.47
N MET A 168 -14.97 3.22 24.36
CA MET A 168 -15.00 2.63 25.70
C MET A 168 -14.92 1.10 25.70
N SER A 169 -15.65 0.48 24.77
CA SER A 169 -15.61 -0.98 24.64
C SER A 169 -14.20 -1.47 24.24
N ARG A 170 -13.51 -0.74 23.38
CA ARG A 170 -12.16 -1.08 22.92
C ARG A 170 -11.14 -0.97 24.06
N ARG A 171 -11.20 0.09 24.86
CA ARG A 171 -10.36 0.25 26.07
C ARG A 171 -10.54 -0.93 27.03
N ARG A 172 -11.80 -1.31 27.33
CA ARG A 172 -12.10 -2.46 28.19
C ARG A 172 -11.52 -3.76 27.65
N GLN A 173 -11.63 -4.00 26.33
CA GLN A 173 -11.14 -5.21 25.70
C GLN A 173 -9.60 -5.30 25.76
N ILE A 174 -8.90 -4.21 25.45
CA ILE A 174 -7.44 -4.13 25.53
C ILE A 174 -6.97 -4.39 26.96
N ASN A 175 -7.53 -3.65 27.94
CA ASN A 175 -7.15 -3.80 29.35
C ASN A 175 -7.44 -5.21 29.88
N LYS A 176 -8.56 -5.82 29.48
CA LYS A 176 -8.89 -7.20 29.86
C LYS A 176 -7.87 -8.19 29.27
N ALA A 177 -7.51 -8.03 28.00
CA ALA A 177 -6.55 -8.91 27.33
C ALA A 177 -5.18 -8.86 28.02
N LEU A 178 -4.67 -7.66 28.29
CA LEU A 178 -3.36 -7.45 28.94
C LEU A 178 -3.37 -8.01 30.37
N ARG A 179 -4.41 -7.72 31.15
CA ARG A 179 -4.55 -8.30 32.51
C ARG A 179 -4.64 -9.82 32.52
N ASN A 180 -5.19 -10.42 31.46
CA ASN A 180 -5.26 -11.88 31.32
C ASN A 180 -3.94 -12.49 30.79
N GLY A 181 -2.85 -11.73 30.68
CA GLY A 181 -1.53 -12.20 30.31
C GLY A 181 -1.22 -12.25 28.82
N ALA A 182 -1.99 -11.53 27.98
CA ALA A 182 -1.58 -11.31 26.60
C ALA A 182 -0.43 -10.27 26.55
N ILE A 183 0.58 -10.52 25.73
CA ILE A 183 1.75 -9.66 25.57
C ILE A 183 1.82 -9.20 24.11
N MET A 184 2.18 -7.94 23.90
CA MET A 184 2.47 -7.38 22.58
C MET A 184 3.98 -7.13 22.45
N GLU A 185 4.58 -7.56 21.37
CA GLU A 185 6.01 -7.36 21.09
C GLU A 185 6.27 -7.22 19.60
N VAL A 186 7.45 -6.72 19.23
CA VAL A 186 7.94 -6.71 17.86
C VAL A 186 8.71 -8.01 17.63
N ALA A 187 8.51 -8.66 16.48
CA ALA A 187 9.27 -9.86 16.13
C ALA A 187 10.75 -9.53 15.97
N ASP A 188 11.59 -10.28 16.66
CA ASP A 188 13.05 -10.08 16.72
C ASP A 188 13.83 -11.23 16.09
N ASN A 189 13.16 -12.29 15.65
CA ASN A 189 13.79 -13.47 15.05
C ASN A 189 12.96 -14.05 13.90
N GLU A 190 13.63 -14.83 13.05
CA GLU A 190 13.01 -15.41 11.86
C GLU A 190 11.91 -16.42 12.19
N LYS A 191 12.05 -17.17 13.27
CA LYS A 191 11.05 -18.16 13.71
C LYS A 191 9.72 -17.48 14.03
N ASP A 192 9.75 -16.35 14.72
CA ASP A 192 8.56 -15.58 15.06
C ASP A 192 7.84 -15.07 13.81
N ILE A 193 8.56 -14.63 12.79
CA ILE A 193 7.97 -14.21 11.52
C ILE A 193 7.34 -15.40 10.79
N GLN A 194 7.98 -16.57 10.81
CA GLN A 194 7.41 -17.78 10.22
C GLN A 194 6.14 -18.22 10.94
N ASP A 195 6.15 -18.23 12.27
CA ASP A 195 5.00 -18.61 13.09
C ASP A 195 3.86 -17.60 12.94
N PHE A 196 4.16 -16.31 12.88
CA PHE A 196 3.20 -15.25 12.54
C PHE A 196 2.56 -15.49 11.17
N SER A 197 3.35 -15.73 10.12
CA SER A 197 2.82 -15.99 8.78
C SER A 197 1.88 -17.20 8.75
N ARG A 198 2.26 -18.29 9.43
CA ARG A 198 1.42 -19.50 9.55
C ARG A 198 0.12 -19.20 10.31
N MET A 199 0.20 -18.49 11.43
CA MET A 199 -0.97 -18.08 12.22
C MET A 199 -1.90 -17.20 11.38
N LEU A 200 -1.35 -16.19 10.71
CA LEU A 200 -2.11 -15.25 9.90
C LEU A 200 -2.83 -15.95 8.74
N LYS A 201 -2.15 -16.86 8.03
CA LYS A 201 -2.75 -17.70 6.98
C LYS A 201 -3.90 -18.55 7.48
N LYS A 202 -3.84 -19.06 8.72
CA LYS A 202 -4.95 -19.81 9.35
C LYS A 202 -6.11 -18.89 9.77
N ALA A 203 -5.81 -17.65 10.16
CA ALA A 203 -6.82 -16.68 10.60
C ALA A 203 -7.68 -16.15 9.44
N TYR A 204 -7.14 -16.13 8.23
CA TYR A 204 -7.88 -15.67 7.05
C TYR A 204 -8.78 -16.73 6.45
N SER A 205 -9.88 -16.27 5.81
CA SER A 205 -10.81 -17.16 5.09
C SER A 205 -10.12 -17.87 3.91
N SER A 206 -10.71 -18.95 3.43
CA SER A 206 -10.21 -19.71 2.29
C SER A 206 -10.07 -18.86 1.02
N GLN A 207 -10.95 -17.90 0.80
CA GLN A 207 -10.89 -16.98 -0.33
C GLN A 207 -9.67 -16.07 -0.27
N VAL A 208 -9.38 -15.49 0.90
CA VAL A 208 -8.21 -14.61 1.09
C VAL A 208 -6.91 -15.39 1.06
N ARG A 209 -6.89 -16.62 1.62
CA ARG A 209 -5.71 -17.50 1.65
C ARG A 209 -5.14 -17.81 0.26
N LYS A 210 -5.97 -17.87 -0.77
CA LYS A 210 -5.52 -18.11 -2.16
C LYS A 210 -4.59 -17.02 -2.70
N HIS A 211 -4.72 -15.82 -2.16
CA HIS A 211 -3.97 -14.61 -2.57
C HIS A 211 -2.95 -14.17 -1.54
N PHE A 212 -2.77 -14.97 -0.49
CA PHE A 212 -1.85 -14.65 0.59
C PHE A 212 -0.41 -14.85 0.11
N PRO A 213 0.50 -13.90 0.38
CA PRO A 213 1.90 -14.06 0.03
C PRO A 213 2.53 -15.24 0.80
N ASP A 214 3.64 -15.75 0.30
CA ASP A 214 4.38 -16.79 0.99
C ASP A 214 5.13 -16.26 2.23
N ILE A 215 5.75 -17.16 2.97
CA ILE A 215 6.52 -16.81 4.17
C ILE A 215 7.70 -15.90 3.82
N GLY A 216 8.33 -16.12 2.65
CA GLY A 216 9.45 -15.35 2.17
C GLY A 216 9.15 -13.85 2.05
N PHE A 217 7.93 -13.51 1.61
CA PHE A 217 7.48 -12.12 1.55
C PHE A 217 7.56 -11.42 2.90
N PHE A 218 7.04 -12.03 3.96
CA PHE A 218 7.04 -11.42 5.30
C PHE A 218 8.45 -11.29 5.86
N ARG A 219 9.30 -12.30 5.61
CA ARG A 219 10.70 -12.28 5.99
C ARG A 219 11.46 -11.16 5.31
N LEU A 220 11.37 -11.06 3.99
CA LEU A 220 12.03 -10.01 3.21
C LEU A 220 11.57 -8.63 3.62
N LEU A 221 10.27 -8.44 3.81
CA LEU A 221 9.70 -7.14 4.17
C LEU A 221 10.18 -6.67 5.57
N ALA A 222 10.31 -7.61 6.53
CA ALA A 222 10.73 -7.28 7.89
C ALA A 222 12.26 -7.14 8.06
N TRP A 223 13.09 -7.81 7.22
CA TRP A 223 14.53 -7.96 7.46
C TRP A 223 15.44 -7.42 6.36
N GLN A 224 14.91 -7.04 5.22
CA GLN A 224 15.76 -6.69 4.07
C GLN A 224 16.62 -5.44 4.31
N ASN A 225 16.20 -4.56 5.17
CA ASN A 225 16.98 -3.37 5.51
C ASN A 225 16.79 -3.01 6.99
N PRO A 226 17.58 -3.60 7.90
CA PRO A 226 17.46 -3.36 9.34
C PRO A 226 17.78 -1.91 9.75
N GLU A 227 18.55 -1.18 8.96
CA GLU A 227 18.87 0.23 9.22
C GLU A 227 17.73 1.18 8.85
N LYS A 228 16.92 0.80 7.86
CA LYS A 228 15.74 1.53 7.45
C LYS A 228 14.51 0.81 7.97
N GLU A 229 13.75 1.46 8.82
CA GLU A 229 12.49 0.94 9.34
C GLU A 229 11.41 0.88 8.25
N LEU A 230 11.51 -0.08 7.32
CA LEU A 230 10.55 -0.24 6.24
C LEU A 230 9.25 -0.88 6.71
N ALA A 231 9.38 -1.96 7.50
CA ALA A 231 8.25 -2.66 8.07
C ALA A 231 8.63 -3.37 9.36
N LYS A 232 7.62 -3.54 10.25
CA LYS A 232 7.74 -4.37 11.45
C LYS A 232 6.57 -5.33 11.58
N VAL A 233 6.89 -6.51 12.10
CA VAL A 233 5.91 -7.52 12.48
C VAL A 233 5.64 -7.37 13.96
N PHE A 234 4.38 -7.11 14.31
CA PHE A 234 3.90 -7.04 15.68
C PHE A 234 3.22 -8.34 16.05
N LEU A 235 3.59 -8.89 17.17
CA LEU A 235 3.11 -10.16 17.67
C LEU A 235 2.22 -9.97 18.91
N VAL A 236 1.20 -10.80 19.01
CA VAL A 236 0.43 -10.96 20.23
C VAL A 236 0.67 -12.37 20.74
N LYS A 237 1.34 -12.49 21.89
CA LYS A 237 1.71 -13.75 22.51
C LYS A 237 0.88 -14.02 23.77
N TYR A 238 0.63 -15.29 24.04
CA TYR A 238 0.05 -15.79 25.28
C TYR A 238 0.69 -17.12 25.63
N LYS A 239 1.27 -17.22 26.84
CA LYS A 239 2.03 -18.41 27.29
C LYS A 239 3.03 -18.89 26.24
N GLY A 240 3.84 -17.97 25.70
CA GLY A 240 4.85 -18.24 24.67
C GLY A 240 4.31 -18.53 23.25
N LYS A 241 3.00 -18.55 23.05
CA LYS A 241 2.39 -18.88 21.75
C LYS A 241 1.89 -17.64 21.04
N ILE A 242 2.17 -17.51 19.74
CA ILE A 242 1.64 -16.44 18.89
C ILE A 242 0.16 -16.71 18.64
N ILE A 243 -0.70 -15.82 19.12
CA ILE A 243 -2.17 -15.89 19.00
C ILE A 243 -2.76 -14.82 18.09
N GLY A 244 -1.97 -13.80 17.75
CA GLY A 244 -2.33 -12.71 16.85
C GLY A 244 -1.11 -11.93 16.41
N GLY A 245 -1.31 -11.00 15.49
CA GLY A 245 -0.24 -10.10 15.07
C GLY A 245 -0.61 -9.34 13.80
N SER A 246 0.30 -8.47 13.40
CA SER A 246 0.16 -7.62 12.22
C SER A 246 1.51 -7.28 11.61
N ILE A 247 1.50 -6.82 10.36
CA ILE A 247 2.65 -6.19 9.74
C ILE A 247 2.29 -4.78 9.31
N CYS A 248 3.14 -3.83 9.67
CA CYS A 248 2.98 -2.42 9.39
C CYS A 248 4.19 -1.91 8.63
N LEU A 249 3.94 -1.17 7.56
CA LEU A 249 4.94 -0.44 6.79
C LEU A 249 5.08 0.98 7.32
N PHE A 250 6.26 1.54 7.18
CA PHE A 250 6.54 2.90 7.62
C PHE A 250 7.05 3.73 6.43
N SER A 251 6.44 4.87 6.19
CA SER A 251 6.80 5.75 5.08
C SER A 251 6.50 7.20 5.43
N LYS A 252 7.49 8.07 5.32
CA LYS A 252 7.35 9.49 5.66
C LYS A 252 6.76 9.66 7.07
N GLU A 253 5.61 10.30 7.16
CA GLU A 253 4.90 10.59 8.43
C GLU A 253 3.82 9.55 8.78
N SER A 254 3.66 8.51 7.98
CA SER A 254 2.57 7.55 8.11
C SER A 254 3.03 6.11 8.27
N ALA A 255 2.33 5.41 9.14
CA ALA A 255 2.40 3.97 9.27
C ALA A 255 1.22 3.32 8.53
N TYR A 256 1.45 2.25 7.79
CA TYR A 256 0.45 1.57 6.97
C TYR A 256 0.24 0.15 7.46
N LEU A 257 -0.91 -0.13 8.06
CA LEU A 257 -1.26 -1.48 8.49
C LEU A 257 -1.65 -2.33 7.28
N TRP A 258 -0.74 -3.22 6.86
CA TRP A 258 -0.96 -4.02 5.64
C TRP A 258 -1.70 -5.32 5.90
N PHE A 259 -1.27 -6.09 6.89
CA PHE A 259 -1.96 -7.32 7.31
C PHE A 259 -2.14 -7.34 8.82
N SER A 260 -3.27 -7.84 9.28
CA SER A 260 -3.52 -8.08 10.69
C SER A 260 -4.48 -9.26 10.89
N GLY A 261 -4.30 -9.99 11.96
CA GLY A 261 -5.17 -11.11 12.27
C GLY A 261 -4.95 -11.66 13.67
N GLY A 262 -5.85 -12.56 14.08
CA GLY A 262 -5.73 -13.22 15.37
C GLY A 262 -6.67 -14.41 15.50
N MET A 263 -6.29 -15.35 16.34
CA MET A 263 -6.99 -16.59 16.62
C MET A 263 -8.20 -16.36 17.55
N ARG A 264 -9.12 -15.49 17.12
CA ARG A 264 -10.25 -15.00 17.93
C ARG A 264 -11.23 -16.08 18.37
N LYS A 265 -11.35 -17.20 17.65
CA LYS A 265 -12.23 -18.30 18.05
C LYS A 265 -11.64 -19.08 19.22
N THR A 266 -10.35 -19.33 19.21
CA THR A 266 -9.64 -20.10 20.23
C THR A 266 -9.32 -19.27 21.47
N TYR A 267 -8.98 -18.00 21.29
CA TYR A 267 -8.54 -17.09 22.36
C TYR A 267 -9.47 -15.87 22.48
N ALA A 268 -10.79 -16.10 22.48
CA ALA A 268 -11.79 -15.02 22.48
C ALA A 268 -11.62 -14.04 23.63
N PHE A 269 -11.26 -14.51 24.82
CA PHE A 269 -11.10 -13.73 26.05
C PHE A 269 -9.84 -12.84 26.06
N LEU A 270 -8.89 -13.09 25.14
CA LEU A 270 -7.65 -12.33 24.96
C LEU A 270 -7.72 -11.32 23.81
N TYR A 271 -8.81 -11.29 23.07
CA TYR A 271 -9.02 -10.34 21.96
C TYR A 271 -7.81 -10.16 21.01
N PRO A 272 -7.17 -11.26 20.51
CA PRO A 272 -5.89 -11.18 19.82
C PRO A 272 -5.91 -10.30 18.57
N GLY A 273 -7.02 -10.26 17.83
CA GLY A 273 -7.15 -9.37 16.67
C GLY A 273 -7.23 -7.89 17.05
N ILE A 274 -7.65 -7.58 18.27
CA ILE A 274 -7.67 -6.19 18.78
C ILE A 274 -6.25 -5.76 19.14
N LEU A 275 -5.53 -6.59 19.87
CA LEU A 275 -4.14 -6.29 20.23
C LEU A 275 -3.23 -6.24 18.99
N ALA A 276 -3.51 -7.06 17.96
CA ALA A 276 -2.80 -7.05 16.70
C ALA A 276 -2.90 -5.69 15.96
N VAL A 277 -3.99 -4.95 16.13
CA VAL A 277 -4.15 -3.59 15.59
C VAL A 277 -3.63 -2.54 16.59
N TRP A 278 -3.76 -2.80 17.87
CA TRP A 278 -3.34 -1.86 18.91
C TRP A 278 -1.83 -1.72 18.99
N ALA A 279 -1.07 -2.80 18.87
CA ALA A 279 0.38 -2.79 18.90
C ALA A 279 1.03 -1.82 17.88
N PRO A 280 0.73 -1.87 16.58
CA PRO A 280 1.29 -0.91 15.62
C PRO A 280 0.81 0.53 15.83
N ILE A 281 -0.39 0.75 16.41
CA ILE A 281 -0.88 2.09 16.73
C ILE A 281 -0.01 2.71 17.84
N THR A 282 0.23 1.98 18.93
CA THR A 282 1.07 2.46 20.04
C THR A 282 2.50 2.68 19.59
N TYR A 283 3.08 1.73 18.88
CA TYR A 283 4.43 1.84 18.35
C TYR A 283 4.60 3.06 17.43
N ALA A 284 3.70 3.25 16.47
CA ALA A 284 3.77 4.39 15.55
C ALA A 284 3.64 5.74 16.29
N HIS A 285 2.80 5.80 17.33
CA HIS A 285 2.71 6.98 18.18
C HIS A 285 4.00 7.24 18.96
N GLU A 286 4.59 6.22 19.59
CA GLU A 286 5.85 6.31 20.33
C GLU A 286 7.02 6.74 19.45
N LYS A 287 7.00 6.36 18.17
CA LYS A 287 8.00 6.73 17.16
C LYS A 287 7.74 8.09 16.50
N GLY A 288 6.67 8.80 16.87
CA GLY A 288 6.37 10.13 16.37
C GLY A 288 5.72 10.16 14.98
N TYR A 289 5.21 9.04 14.46
CA TYR A 289 4.45 9.06 13.23
C TYR A 289 3.14 9.85 13.41
N ALA A 290 2.83 10.69 12.43
CA ALA A 290 1.62 11.53 12.49
C ALA A 290 0.32 10.73 12.31
N HIS A 291 0.37 9.65 11.53
CA HIS A 291 -0.81 8.89 11.16
C HIS A 291 -0.57 7.38 11.09
N LEU A 292 -1.65 6.60 11.37
CA LEU A 292 -1.74 5.20 10.97
C LEU A 292 -2.89 5.03 9.97
N GLU A 293 -2.56 4.48 8.79
CA GLU A 293 -3.47 4.22 7.68
C GLU A 293 -3.86 2.74 7.63
N PHE A 294 -5.16 2.48 7.47
CA PHE A 294 -5.64 1.14 7.14
C PHE A 294 -5.75 1.00 5.62
N MET A 295 -5.08 -0.01 5.07
CA MET A 295 -4.93 -0.20 3.62
C MET A 295 -6.25 -0.48 2.87
N ASP A 296 -7.30 -0.92 3.60
CA ASP A 296 -8.59 -1.23 3.02
C ASP A 296 -9.74 -1.03 4.02
N ALA A 297 -10.70 -0.20 3.66
CA ALA A 297 -11.93 0.00 4.43
C ALA A 297 -13.21 -0.34 3.62
N GLY A 298 -13.04 -0.86 2.40
CA GLY A 298 -14.12 -1.36 1.55
C GLY A 298 -14.93 -0.29 0.83
N LEU A 299 -16.00 -0.74 0.19
CA LEU A 299 -16.91 0.11 -0.58
C LEU A 299 -17.81 0.95 0.36
N PRO A 300 -18.15 2.20 -0.02
CA PRO A 300 -18.97 3.08 0.84
C PRO A 300 -20.37 2.53 1.11
N PHE A 301 -21.00 1.94 0.11
CA PHE A 301 -22.40 1.50 0.18
C PHE A 301 -22.59 0.08 0.73
N LYS A 302 -21.49 -0.65 0.98
CA LYS A 302 -21.57 -2.00 1.48
C LYS A 302 -21.22 -2.05 2.96
N LYS A 303 -22.08 -2.71 3.77
CA LYS A 303 -21.74 -3.02 5.16
C LYS A 303 -20.44 -3.83 5.20
N HIS A 304 -19.48 -3.35 6.00
CA HIS A 304 -18.14 -3.94 6.03
C HIS A 304 -17.65 -4.09 7.47
N GLY A 305 -17.77 -5.30 8.01
CA GLY A 305 -17.45 -5.57 9.41
C GLY A 305 -16.01 -5.23 9.83
N TYR A 306 -15.05 -5.30 8.90
CA TYR A 306 -13.69 -4.87 9.18
C TYR A 306 -13.62 -3.34 9.34
N ARG A 307 -14.34 -2.55 8.54
CA ARG A 307 -14.42 -1.10 8.70
C ARG A 307 -14.99 -0.71 10.05
N ASP A 308 -16.10 -1.34 10.46
CA ASP A 308 -16.71 -1.11 11.79
C ASP A 308 -15.72 -1.49 12.91
N PHE A 309 -14.93 -2.53 12.71
CA PHE A 309 -13.90 -2.97 13.64
C PHE A 309 -12.76 -1.94 13.79
N ILE A 310 -12.24 -1.40 12.67
CA ILE A 310 -11.10 -0.46 12.70
C ILE A 310 -11.52 0.96 13.17
N LEU A 311 -12.74 1.40 12.88
CA LEU A 311 -13.25 2.70 13.35
C LEU A 311 -13.29 2.81 14.88
N ARG A 312 -13.44 1.69 15.60
CA ARG A 312 -13.43 1.67 17.07
C ARG A 312 -12.07 2.00 17.68
N PHE A 313 -11.01 2.09 16.88
CA PHE A 313 -9.70 2.56 17.33
C PHE A 313 -9.54 4.09 17.21
N GLY A 314 -10.62 4.83 16.92
CA GLY A 314 -10.65 6.28 16.87
C GLY A 314 -10.24 6.88 15.52
N GLY A 315 -10.17 6.05 14.48
CA GLY A 315 -9.89 6.51 13.13
C GLY A 315 -11.04 7.31 12.51
N LYS A 316 -10.68 8.21 11.61
CA LYS A 316 -11.63 8.95 10.78
C LYS A 316 -11.73 8.30 9.41
N GLN A 317 -12.95 8.14 8.93
CA GLN A 317 -13.24 7.66 7.59
C GLN A 317 -13.19 8.80 6.59
N SER A 318 -12.57 8.56 5.45
CA SER A 318 -12.58 9.48 4.30
C SER A 318 -12.80 8.73 3.00
N SER A 319 -13.29 9.45 1.99
CA SER A 319 -13.44 8.91 0.65
C SER A 319 -12.10 8.86 -0.08
N THR A 320 -11.88 7.83 -0.85
CA THR A 320 -10.76 7.69 -1.78
C THR A 320 -11.27 7.06 -3.05
N ARG A 321 -10.39 6.81 -4.01
CA ARG A 321 -10.71 6.15 -5.27
C ARG A 321 -9.75 5.00 -5.52
N ARG A 322 -10.30 3.94 -6.13
CA ARG A 322 -9.50 2.94 -6.82
C ARG A 322 -9.78 3.03 -8.29
N TRP A 323 -8.73 3.02 -9.08
CA TRP A 323 -8.83 3.08 -10.53
C TRP A 323 -8.55 1.72 -11.11
N PHE A 324 -9.39 1.33 -12.07
CA PHE A 324 -9.35 0.02 -12.68
C PHE A 324 -9.31 0.13 -14.20
N ARG A 325 -8.55 -0.77 -14.83
CA ARG A 325 -8.55 -0.98 -16.27
C ARG A 325 -8.42 -2.45 -16.58
N PHE A 326 -9.33 -2.97 -17.40
CA PHE A 326 -9.29 -4.34 -17.92
C PHE A 326 -8.53 -4.38 -19.25
N SER A 327 -7.84 -5.50 -19.52
CA SER A 327 -7.17 -5.73 -20.80
C SER A 327 -8.18 -6.01 -21.93
N TRP A 328 -9.34 -6.56 -21.63
CA TRP A 328 -10.39 -6.78 -22.61
C TRP A 328 -11.07 -5.45 -22.98
N LYS A 329 -10.82 -4.99 -24.22
CA LYS A 329 -11.25 -3.67 -24.70
C LYS A 329 -12.79 -3.46 -24.58
N TRP A 330 -13.59 -4.45 -24.95
CA TRP A 330 -15.05 -4.33 -24.89
C TRP A 330 -15.57 -4.23 -23.44
N LEU A 331 -15.05 -5.08 -22.54
CA LEU A 331 -15.42 -5.06 -21.13
C LEU A 331 -15.01 -3.73 -20.49
N ASN A 332 -13.79 -3.29 -20.76
CA ASN A 332 -13.30 -2.02 -20.23
C ASN A 332 -14.12 -0.83 -20.73
N LYS A 333 -14.46 -0.79 -22.03
CA LYS A 333 -15.31 0.27 -22.62
C LYS A 333 -16.70 0.30 -21.98
N LEU A 334 -17.30 -0.87 -21.74
CA LEU A 334 -18.57 -0.99 -21.05
C LEU A 334 -18.50 -0.40 -19.62
N LEU A 335 -17.51 -0.82 -18.83
CA LEU A 335 -17.34 -0.34 -17.46
C LEU A 335 -16.99 1.15 -17.38
N CYS A 336 -16.20 1.68 -18.31
CA CYS A 336 -15.96 3.12 -18.40
C CYS A 336 -17.23 3.95 -18.62
N LYS A 337 -18.26 3.38 -19.25
CA LYS A 337 -19.58 4.05 -19.41
C LYS A 337 -20.42 4.02 -18.13
N PHE A 338 -20.31 2.95 -17.34
CA PHE A 338 -21.09 2.82 -16.10
C PHE A 338 -20.50 3.59 -14.92
N TYR A 339 -19.18 3.82 -14.92
CA TYR A 339 -18.44 4.46 -13.83
C TYR A 339 -17.85 5.81 -14.25
N ILE A 340 -18.66 6.61 -14.95
CA ILE A 340 -18.28 7.99 -15.32
C ILE A 340 -18.30 8.92 -14.10
#